data_b8d633d10220facb4db0e2695df7362a
#
_entry.id   b8d633d10220facb4db0e2695df7362a
#
_cell.length_a   1.000
_cell.length_b   1.000
_cell.length_c   1.000
_cell.angle_alpha   90.00
_cell.angle_beta   90.00
_cell.angle_gamma   90.00
#
_symmetry.space_group_name_H-M   'P 1'
#
loop_
_entity.id
_entity.type
_entity.pdbx_description
1 polymer ?
#
loop_
_entity_poly.entity_id
_entity_poly.type
_entity_poly.pdbx_seq_one_letter_code
_entity_poly.pdbx_strand_id
1 'polypeptide(L)'
;MNLCPNCASEIIPGSKFCNRCGDKIAERTKECPACSHKGPLSSVFCHHCGFHFDGKHPADKHRYQPIYPLEFDSVTLTEQVKALFFNTLRNRIELEHDTQKYGDYVERFYQSRFRDIYGLRSEQIAEDIMMQWERFGNEALMEIDKRLHTAFEGLLDFFIIQYCPDLNGILLPSAILKYEKVIPGKTDLWLMIRDFLDFDHEDEVFYFDFITMKPELLANACKSFLSAERQERVYFICDLSVKSNCKEGFAMTSKGIYWKSAFEKARKVMYKDIGTIQKQKDWLTINGHFFTANDSLNLKLCKLLKKLRGWQTAEPIRETVRLSSV
;
A
#
# COMPACT_ATOMS: atom_id res chain seq x y z
N MET A 1 -30.36 18.14 38.69
CA MET A 1 -31.48 17.20 38.78
C MET A 1 -32.50 17.60 37.72
N ASN A 2 -32.93 16.64 36.88
CA ASN A 2 -33.96 16.90 35.88
C ASN A 2 -35.33 16.55 36.47
N LEU A 3 -36.17 17.56 36.66
CA LEU A 3 -37.53 17.40 37.19
C LEU A 3 -38.53 17.39 36.04
N CYS A 4 -39.59 16.58 36.20
CA CYS A 4 -40.69 16.53 35.25
C CYS A 4 -41.42 17.86 35.22
N PRO A 5 -41.64 18.51 34.05
CA PRO A 5 -42.35 19.79 33.99
C PRO A 5 -43.81 19.71 34.39
N ASN A 6 -44.42 18.54 34.37
CA ASN A 6 -45.83 18.36 34.74
C ASN A 6 -46.04 18.01 36.21
N CYS A 7 -45.24 17.12 36.82
CA CYS A 7 -45.47 16.64 38.19
C CYS A 7 -44.31 16.87 39.14
N ALA A 8 -43.24 17.59 38.69
CA ALA A 8 -42.05 17.90 39.46
C ALA A 8 -41.28 16.70 40.06
N SER A 9 -41.61 15.49 39.71
CA SER A 9 -40.85 14.30 40.14
C SER A 9 -39.52 14.19 39.39
N GLU A 10 -38.55 13.56 40.03
CA GLU A 10 -37.23 13.34 39.47
C GLU A 10 -37.30 12.37 38.28
N ILE A 11 -36.67 12.76 37.16
CA ILE A 11 -36.65 11.98 35.93
C ILE A 11 -35.38 11.16 35.88
N ILE A 12 -35.54 9.86 35.59
CA ILE A 12 -34.42 8.97 35.36
C ILE A 12 -33.67 9.41 34.09
N PRO A 13 -32.35 9.61 34.13
CA PRO A 13 -31.56 10.03 32.95
C PRO A 13 -31.79 9.07 31.76
N GLY A 14 -32.15 9.63 30.59
CA GLY A 14 -32.41 8.87 29.37
C GLY A 14 -33.84 8.38 29.17
N SER A 15 -34.78 8.63 30.13
CA SER A 15 -36.19 8.24 29.99
C SER A 15 -36.92 9.15 29.01
N LYS A 16 -37.70 8.59 28.09
CA LYS A 16 -38.54 9.32 27.11
C LYS A 16 -39.86 9.78 27.74
N PHE A 17 -40.25 9.22 28.87
CA PHE A 17 -41.49 9.47 29.59
C PHE A 17 -41.21 9.59 31.08
N CYS A 18 -41.99 10.43 31.78
CA CYS A 18 -41.94 10.50 33.22
C CYS A 18 -42.45 9.20 33.86
N ASN A 19 -41.64 8.60 34.73
CA ASN A 19 -41.99 7.35 35.43
C ASN A 19 -43.13 7.49 36.44
N ARG A 20 -43.52 8.73 36.80
CA ARG A 20 -44.58 8.97 37.75
C ARG A 20 -45.93 9.37 37.13
N CYS A 21 -45.91 10.25 36.11
CA CYS A 21 -47.15 10.76 35.48
C CYS A 21 -47.33 10.33 34.03
N GLY A 22 -46.36 9.62 33.45
CA GLY A 22 -46.43 9.17 32.06
C GLY A 22 -46.24 10.26 30.98
N ASP A 23 -46.02 11.51 31.40
CA ASP A 23 -45.87 12.63 30.47
C ASP A 23 -44.60 12.51 29.64
N LYS A 24 -44.71 12.89 28.36
CA LYS A 24 -43.60 12.80 27.43
C LYS A 24 -42.55 13.87 27.74
N ILE A 25 -41.35 13.46 28.02
CA ILE A 25 -40.24 14.35 28.27
C ILE A 25 -39.78 14.90 26.92
N ALA A 26 -39.88 16.24 26.72
CA ALA A 26 -39.39 16.86 25.51
C ALA A 26 -37.88 16.63 25.37
N GLU A 27 -37.45 16.01 24.30
CA GLU A 27 -36.04 15.85 23.99
C GLU A 27 -35.39 17.26 23.85
N ARG A 28 -34.43 17.55 24.72
CA ARG A 28 -33.68 18.78 24.60
C ARG A 28 -32.84 18.72 23.31
N THR A 29 -33.12 19.63 22.39
CA THR A 29 -32.40 19.76 21.14
C THR A 29 -31.42 20.91 21.24
N LYS A 30 -30.31 20.79 20.52
CA LYS A 30 -29.39 21.88 20.24
C LYS A 30 -29.35 22.20 18.75
N GLU A 31 -29.18 23.47 18.44
CA GLU A 31 -29.05 23.94 17.05
C GLU A 31 -27.59 23.90 16.61
N CYS A 32 -27.35 23.41 15.41
CA CYS A 32 -26.01 23.35 14.85
C CYS A 32 -25.58 24.76 14.41
N PRO A 33 -24.44 25.29 14.91
CA PRO A 33 -23.97 26.62 14.51
C PRO A 33 -23.53 26.71 13.05
N ALA A 34 -23.25 25.57 12.40
CA ALA A 34 -22.78 25.55 11.01
C ALA A 34 -23.92 25.46 9.98
N CYS A 35 -25.06 24.82 10.31
CA CYS A 35 -26.15 24.61 9.34
C CYS A 35 -27.55 24.81 9.92
N SER A 36 -27.65 25.30 11.18
CA SER A 36 -28.91 25.57 11.90
C SER A 36 -29.86 24.37 12.07
N HIS A 37 -29.38 23.15 11.75
CA HIS A 37 -30.18 21.94 11.95
C HIS A 37 -30.31 21.59 13.43
N LYS A 38 -31.51 21.22 13.90
CA LYS A 38 -31.78 20.85 15.28
C LYS A 38 -31.56 19.34 15.47
N GLY A 39 -30.70 18.98 16.41
CA GLY A 39 -30.41 17.60 16.78
C GLY A 39 -30.44 17.35 18.27
N PRO A 40 -30.39 16.08 18.73
CA PRO A 40 -30.38 15.76 20.16
C PRO A 40 -29.24 16.46 20.91
N LEU A 41 -29.51 16.93 22.13
CA LEU A 41 -28.50 17.63 22.96
C LEU A 41 -27.29 16.74 23.25
N SER A 42 -27.48 15.42 23.31
CA SER A 42 -26.42 14.44 23.55
C SER A 42 -25.54 14.14 22.34
N SER A 43 -25.90 14.62 21.15
CA SER A 43 -25.12 14.34 19.94
C SER A 43 -23.76 15.03 20.00
N VAL A 44 -22.69 14.32 19.71
CA VAL A 44 -21.31 14.84 19.64
C VAL A 44 -21.09 15.61 18.33
N PHE A 45 -21.81 15.25 17.28
CA PHE A 45 -21.73 15.90 15.96
C PHE A 45 -23.12 16.09 15.34
N CYS A 46 -23.26 17.03 14.44
CA CYS A 46 -24.48 17.30 13.71
C CYS A 46 -24.72 16.19 12.66
N HIS A 47 -25.87 15.53 12.71
CA HIS A 47 -26.22 14.46 11.77
C HIS A 47 -26.47 14.96 10.34
N HIS A 48 -26.66 16.27 10.15
CA HIS A 48 -26.92 16.86 8.84
C HIS A 48 -25.62 17.29 8.12
N CYS A 49 -24.70 17.99 8.82
CA CYS A 49 -23.49 18.55 8.20
C CYS A 49 -22.18 18.03 8.80
N GLY A 50 -22.22 17.14 9.81
CA GLY A 50 -21.03 16.59 10.45
C GLY A 50 -20.30 17.53 11.41
N PHE A 51 -20.80 18.76 11.66
CA PHE A 51 -20.18 19.71 12.60
C PHE A 51 -20.06 19.10 13.99
N HIS A 52 -18.86 19.15 14.56
CA HIS A 52 -18.60 18.66 15.92
C HIS A 52 -18.91 19.75 16.95
N PHE A 53 -19.80 19.47 17.89
CA PHE A 53 -20.30 20.48 18.84
C PHE A 53 -19.26 20.96 19.87
N ASP A 54 -18.12 20.30 20.01
CA ASP A 54 -17.01 20.74 20.87
C ASP A 54 -16.11 21.78 20.15
N GLY A 55 -16.58 22.41 19.07
CA GLY A 55 -15.84 23.44 18.33
C GLY A 55 -14.74 22.89 17.41
N LYS A 56 -14.58 21.57 17.35
CA LYS A 56 -13.65 20.95 16.40
C LYS A 56 -14.39 20.71 15.09
N HIS A 57 -14.17 21.55 14.11
CA HIS A 57 -14.74 21.37 12.77
C HIS A 57 -14.24 20.03 12.18
N PRO A 58 -15.11 19.18 11.57
CA PRO A 58 -14.65 17.99 10.85
C PRO A 58 -13.63 18.33 9.75
N ALA A 59 -13.73 19.54 9.18
CA ALA A 59 -12.77 20.07 8.23
C ALA A 59 -11.34 20.19 8.79
N ASP A 60 -11.18 20.39 10.12
CA ASP A 60 -9.85 20.47 10.74
C ASP A 60 -9.24 19.08 11.02
N LYS A 61 -10.06 18.01 11.07
CA LYS A 61 -9.57 16.65 11.27
C LYS A 61 -9.11 15.95 9.98
N HIS A 62 -9.42 16.53 8.82
CA HIS A 62 -9.06 15.98 7.51
C HIS A 62 -8.15 16.90 6.70
N ARG A 63 -7.48 17.84 7.35
CA ARG A 63 -6.38 18.51 6.67
C ARG A 63 -5.31 17.46 6.42
N TYR A 64 -5.14 17.10 5.17
CA TYR A 64 -4.09 16.18 4.76
C TYR A 64 -2.76 16.68 5.31
N GLN A 65 -2.07 15.83 6.07
CA GLN A 65 -0.71 16.15 6.54
C GLN A 65 0.25 15.54 5.53
N PRO A 66 0.99 16.38 4.79
CA PRO A 66 1.92 15.88 3.80
C PRO A 66 2.99 15.02 4.44
N ILE A 67 3.31 13.91 3.78
CA ILE A 67 4.43 13.02 4.14
C ILE A 67 5.74 13.77 3.94
N TYR A 68 5.80 14.59 2.89
CA TYR A 68 6.93 15.44 2.55
C TYR A 68 6.57 16.90 2.84
N PRO A 69 7.00 17.48 3.99
CA PRO A 69 6.73 18.88 4.29
C PRO A 69 7.57 19.76 3.37
N LEU A 70 6.93 20.41 2.41
CA LEU A 70 7.55 21.32 1.44
C LEU A 70 7.02 22.72 1.63
N GLU A 71 7.91 23.70 1.50
CA GLU A 71 7.56 25.10 1.31
C GLU A 71 7.52 25.36 -0.20
N PHE A 72 6.34 25.78 -0.70
CA PHE A 72 6.12 25.99 -2.14
C PHE A 72 6.62 27.38 -2.56
N ASP A 73 7.94 27.50 -2.56
CA ASP A 73 8.66 28.68 -3.03
C ASP A 73 9.57 28.30 -4.21
N SER A 74 9.43 28.98 -5.34
CA SER A 74 10.14 28.68 -6.57
C SER A 74 11.66 28.72 -6.43
N VAL A 75 12.19 29.49 -5.46
CA VAL A 75 13.64 29.65 -5.25
C VAL A 75 14.23 28.46 -4.49
N THR A 76 13.50 27.95 -3.51
CA THR A 76 14.00 26.93 -2.55
C THR A 76 13.51 25.51 -2.83
N LEU A 77 12.42 25.34 -3.57
CA LEU A 77 11.76 24.06 -3.76
C LEU A 77 12.68 22.98 -4.31
N THR A 78 13.52 23.31 -5.29
CA THR A 78 14.47 22.34 -5.89
C THR A 78 15.46 21.83 -4.83
N GLU A 79 15.97 22.70 -3.97
CA GLU A 79 16.92 22.29 -2.92
C GLU A 79 16.20 21.48 -1.81
N GLN A 80 14.94 21.79 -1.52
CA GLN A 80 14.13 20.98 -0.60
C GLN A 80 13.90 19.56 -1.16
N VAL A 81 13.57 19.43 -2.46
CA VAL A 81 13.43 18.14 -3.14
C VAL A 81 14.74 17.36 -3.09
N LYS A 82 15.88 18.04 -3.34
CA LYS A 82 17.20 17.41 -3.22
C LYS A 82 17.51 16.90 -1.81
N ALA A 83 17.16 17.66 -0.78
CA ALA A 83 17.36 17.27 0.61
C ALA A 83 16.50 16.05 1.01
N LEU A 84 15.27 15.97 0.55
CA LEU A 84 14.35 14.86 0.80
C LEU A 84 14.88 13.51 0.29
N PHE A 85 15.66 13.52 -0.79
CA PHE A 85 16.25 12.30 -1.32
C PHE A 85 17.14 11.59 -0.30
N PHE A 86 18.03 12.31 0.38
CA PHE A 86 18.93 11.71 1.36
C PHE A 86 18.20 11.16 2.57
N ASN A 87 17.11 11.80 3.00
CA ASN A 87 16.25 11.27 4.05
C ASN A 87 15.57 9.96 3.59
N THR A 88 15.08 9.95 2.35
CA THR A 88 14.43 8.77 1.77
C THR A 88 15.45 7.64 1.52
N LEU A 89 16.67 7.98 1.09
CA LEU A 89 17.78 7.03 0.93
C LEU A 89 18.15 6.39 2.28
N ARG A 90 18.26 7.19 3.34
CA ARG A 90 18.54 6.68 4.69
C ARG A 90 17.48 5.67 5.12
N ASN A 91 16.21 6.05 5.06
CA ASN A 91 15.10 5.17 5.42
C ASN A 91 15.09 3.88 4.59
N ARG A 92 15.44 3.96 3.30
CA ARG A 92 15.54 2.81 2.41
C ARG A 92 16.65 1.87 2.85
N ILE A 93 17.84 2.38 3.16
CA ILE A 93 18.98 1.58 3.61
C ILE A 93 18.69 0.94 4.96
N GLU A 94 18.05 1.66 5.88
CA GLU A 94 17.64 1.13 7.19
C GLU A 94 16.66 -0.04 7.09
N LEU A 95 15.80 -0.04 6.09
CA LEU A 95 14.77 -1.07 5.90
C LEU A 95 15.23 -2.25 5.04
N GLU A 96 16.14 -2.02 4.10
CA GLU A 96 16.42 -3.00 3.03
C GLU A 96 17.90 -3.46 3.03
N HIS A 97 18.81 -2.72 3.65
CA HIS A 97 20.25 -2.94 3.58
C HIS A 97 20.95 -2.79 4.93
N ASP A 98 22.28 -2.72 4.93
CA ASP A 98 23.10 -2.52 6.13
C ASP A 98 23.20 -1.03 6.47
N THR A 99 22.63 -0.64 7.60
CA THR A 99 22.63 0.74 8.12
C THR A 99 24.03 1.30 8.33
N GLN A 100 25.02 0.46 8.64
CA GLN A 100 26.40 0.91 8.86
C GLN A 100 27.06 1.44 7.58
N LYS A 101 26.56 1.00 6.42
CA LYS A 101 27.07 1.41 5.10
C LYS A 101 26.42 2.69 4.55
N TYR A 102 25.55 3.37 5.30
CA TYR A 102 24.88 4.58 4.80
C TYR A 102 25.88 5.63 4.28
N GLY A 103 27.01 5.81 4.97
CA GLY A 103 28.08 6.72 4.53
C GLY A 103 28.62 6.36 3.15
N ASP A 104 28.82 5.08 2.86
CA ASP A 104 29.33 4.58 1.58
C ASP A 104 28.34 4.86 0.42
N TYR A 105 27.02 4.73 0.67
CA TYR A 105 26.00 5.11 -0.31
C TYR A 105 26.02 6.62 -0.59
N VAL A 106 26.19 7.46 0.43
CA VAL A 106 26.30 8.91 0.25
C VAL A 106 27.57 9.26 -0.54
N GLU A 107 28.70 8.65 -0.21
CA GLU A 107 29.94 8.83 -0.95
C GLU A 107 29.78 8.41 -2.42
N ARG A 108 29.20 7.24 -2.66
CA ARG A 108 28.89 6.74 -4.01
C ARG A 108 27.98 7.69 -4.81
N PHE A 109 27.02 8.32 -4.16
CA PHE A 109 26.18 9.35 -4.79
C PHE A 109 27.03 10.50 -5.34
N TYR A 110 27.96 11.03 -4.53
CA TYR A 110 28.79 12.16 -4.96
C TYR A 110 29.87 11.79 -5.97
N GLN A 111 30.35 10.55 -5.97
CA GLN A 111 31.39 10.08 -6.89
C GLN A 111 30.85 9.56 -8.22
N SER A 112 29.57 9.24 -8.29
CA SER A 112 28.96 8.66 -9.50
C SER A 112 28.28 9.70 -10.37
N ARG A 113 28.07 9.35 -11.66
CA ARG A 113 27.28 10.14 -12.59
C ARG A 113 25.79 10.24 -12.19
N PHE A 114 25.35 9.45 -11.23
CA PHE A 114 23.97 9.55 -10.73
C PHE A 114 23.66 10.93 -10.15
N ARG A 115 24.63 11.60 -9.55
CA ARG A 115 24.48 12.98 -9.05
C ARG A 115 23.95 13.94 -10.14
N ASP A 116 24.49 13.84 -11.36
CA ASP A 116 24.09 14.72 -12.46
C ASP A 116 22.67 14.37 -12.93
N ILE A 117 22.38 13.07 -13.07
CA ILE A 117 21.05 12.56 -13.42
C ILE A 117 20.02 13.03 -12.37
N TYR A 118 20.35 12.91 -11.10
CA TYR A 118 19.51 13.32 -10.01
C TYR A 118 19.26 14.83 -9.98
N GLY A 119 20.30 15.63 -10.27
CA GLY A 119 20.20 17.10 -10.39
C GLY A 119 19.09 17.49 -11.38
N LEU A 120 19.18 16.98 -12.60
CA LEU A 120 18.18 17.22 -13.65
C LEU A 120 16.78 16.73 -13.27
N ARG A 121 16.69 15.54 -12.64
CA ARG A 121 15.41 14.98 -12.23
C ARG A 121 14.78 15.76 -11.08
N SER A 122 15.56 16.24 -10.11
CA SER A 122 15.06 17.04 -9.01
C SER A 122 14.50 18.39 -9.48
N GLU A 123 15.11 19.01 -10.48
CA GLU A 123 14.59 20.23 -11.13
C GLU A 123 13.24 19.96 -11.79
N GLN A 124 13.12 18.91 -12.60
CA GLN A 124 11.86 18.51 -13.23
C GLN A 124 10.76 18.21 -12.23
N ILE A 125 11.10 17.49 -11.14
CA ILE A 125 10.14 17.18 -10.07
C ILE A 125 9.68 18.47 -9.40
N ALA A 126 10.58 19.40 -9.10
CA ALA A 126 10.24 20.67 -8.46
C ALA A 126 9.33 21.54 -9.36
N GLU A 127 9.62 21.61 -10.66
CA GLU A 127 8.78 22.32 -11.65
C GLU A 127 7.38 21.70 -11.72
N ASP A 128 7.26 20.37 -11.83
CA ASP A 128 5.97 19.67 -11.87
C ASP A 128 5.15 19.90 -10.60
N ILE A 129 5.80 19.90 -9.44
CA ILE A 129 5.16 20.15 -8.14
C ILE A 129 4.68 21.60 -8.08
N MET A 130 5.52 22.56 -8.48
CA MET A 130 5.16 23.98 -8.45
C MET A 130 3.96 24.26 -9.35
N MET A 131 3.95 23.73 -10.59
CA MET A 131 2.78 23.85 -11.48
C MET A 131 1.49 23.30 -10.87
N GLN A 132 1.59 22.18 -10.13
CA GLN A 132 0.41 21.62 -9.46
C GLN A 132 -0.04 22.45 -8.27
N TRP A 133 0.91 22.95 -7.48
CA TRP A 133 0.62 23.80 -6.36
C TRP A 133 -0.04 25.13 -6.80
N GLU A 134 0.50 25.78 -7.83
CA GLU A 134 -0.06 27.02 -8.39
C GLU A 134 -1.48 26.83 -8.90
N ARG A 135 -1.79 25.65 -9.45
CA ARG A 135 -3.11 25.35 -10.02
C ARG A 135 -4.16 24.93 -8.99
N PHE A 136 -3.79 24.17 -7.97
CA PHE A 136 -4.73 23.50 -7.07
C PHE A 136 -4.50 23.81 -5.58
N GLY A 137 -3.40 24.47 -5.21
CA GLY A 137 -3.08 24.79 -3.83
C GLY A 137 -3.09 23.57 -2.92
N ASN A 138 -3.72 23.72 -1.76
CA ASN A 138 -3.79 22.64 -0.75
C ASN A 138 -4.48 21.35 -1.25
N GLU A 139 -5.31 21.40 -2.28
CA GLU A 139 -5.96 20.22 -2.85
C GLU A 139 -4.97 19.31 -3.58
N ALA A 140 -3.84 19.86 -4.04
CA ALA A 140 -2.78 19.10 -4.71
C ALA A 140 -1.90 18.29 -3.75
N LEU A 141 -1.88 18.59 -2.44
CA LEU A 141 -0.90 18.02 -1.50
C LEU A 141 -0.83 16.50 -1.52
N MET A 142 -1.96 15.83 -1.55
CA MET A 142 -2.00 14.37 -1.59
C MET A 142 -1.42 13.80 -2.89
N GLU A 143 -1.70 14.45 -4.02
CA GLU A 143 -1.17 14.02 -5.33
C GLU A 143 0.32 14.36 -5.45
N ILE A 144 0.76 15.49 -4.91
CA ILE A 144 2.18 15.87 -4.83
C ILE A 144 2.97 14.83 -4.03
N ASP A 145 2.49 14.44 -2.84
CA ASP A 145 3.13 13.40 -2.03
C ASP A 145 3.23 12.07 -2.76
N LYS A 146 2.16 11.67 -3.42
CA LYS A 146 2.14 10.43 -4.21
C LYS A 146 3.14 10.47 -5.37
N ARG A 147 3.26 11.59 -6.04
CA ARG A 147 4.23 11.79 -7.13
C ARG A 147 5.66 11.78 -6.61
N LEU A 148 5.94 12.52 -5.53
CA LEU A 148 7.24 12.49 -4.87
C LEU A 148 7.63 11.08 -4.44
N HIS A 149 6.73 10.39 -3.76
CA HIS A 149 6.97 9.01 -3.35
C HIS A 149 7.30 8.11 -4.54
N THR A 150 6.52 8.19 -5.62
CA THR A 150 6.75 7.38 -6.83
C THR A 150 8.07 7.73 -7.51
N ALA A 151 8.41 9.02 -7.60
CA ALA A 151 9.66 9.47 -8.20
C ALA A 151 10.89 9.02 -7.37
N PHE A 152 10.83 9.17 -6.05
CA PHE A 152 11.92 8.74 -5.17
C PHE A 152 12.07 7.22 -5.15
N GLU A 153 10.99 6.45 -5.15
CA GLU A 153 11.07 4.99 -5.26
C GLU A 153 11.82 4.57 -6.53
N GLY A 154 11.50 5.18 -7.68
CA GLY A 154 12.18 4.88 -8.94
C GLY A 154 13.64 5.33 -8.96
N LEU A 155 13.94 6.54 -8.48
CA LEU A 155 15.30 7.07 -8.42
C LEU A 155 16.20 6.27 -7.46
N LEU A 156 15.66 5.87 -6.30
CA LEU A 156 16.38 5.04 -5.34
C LEU A 156 16.63 3.64 -5.88
N ASP A 157 15.64 3.00 -6.49
CA ASP A 157 15.83 1.68 -7.11
C ASP A 157 16.91 1.77 -8.20
N PHE A 158 16.88 2.81 -9.05
CA PHE A 158 17.90 3.01 -10.06
C PHE A 158 19.29 3.24 -9.47
N PHE A 159 19.42 4.10 -8.45
CA PHE A 159 20.68 4.37 -7.77
C PHE A 159 21.27 3.13 -7.09
N ILE A 160 20.45 2.47 -6.27
CA ILE A 160 20.87 1.31 -5.49
C ILE A 160 21.27 0.14 -6.39
N ILE A 161 20.52 -0.12 -7.45
CA ILE A 161 20.76 -1.25 -8.35
C ILE A 161 21.93 -1.00 -9.29
N GLN A 162 22.01 0.19 -9.88
CA GLN A 162 23.02 0.48 -10.92
C GLN A 162 24.35 0.99 -10.38
N TYR A 163 24.32 1.70 -9.26
CA TYR A 163 25.53 2.38 -8.75
C TYR A 163 26.07 1.78 -7.45
N CYS A 164 25.27 0.98 -6.73
CA CYS A 164 25.65 0.45 -5.43
C CYS A 164 25.55 -1.09 -5.31
N PRO A 165 25.75 -1.89 -6.38
CA PRO A 165 25.57 -3.35 -6.29
C PRO A 165 26.51 -4.02 -5.25
N ASP A 166 27.70 -3.47 -5.08
CA ASP A 166 28.73 -3.93 -4.14
C ASP A 166 28.46 -3.53 -2.66
N LEU A 167 27.57 -2.58 -2.44
CA LEU A 167 27.18 -2.13 -1.11
C LEU A 167 25.96 -2.90 -0.57
N ASN A 168 25.15 -3.45 -1.48
CA ASN A 168 23.88 -4.09 -1.15
C ASN A 168 24.09 -5.45 -0.48
N GLY A 169 23.41 -5.70 0.64
CA GLY A 169 23.35 -7.04 1.25
C GLY A 169 22.50 -8.02 0.43
N ILE A 170 21.50 -7.49 -0.25
CA ILE A 170 20.61 -8.24 -1.15
C ILE A 170 20.70 -7.61 -2.54
N LEU A 171 21.05 -8.42 -3.53
CA LEU A 171 21.10 -7.98 -4.92
C LEU A 171 19.70 -8.00 -5.54
N LEU A 172 19.31 -6.83 -6.06
CA LEU A 172 18.09 -6.72 -6.83
C LEU A 172 18.40 -6.82 -8.33
N PRO A 173 17.61 -7.57 -9.11
CA PRO A 173 17.84 -7.71 -10.53
C PRO A 173 17.69 -6.38 -11.27
N SER A 174 18.64 -6.04 -12.15
CA SER A 174 18.54 -4.81 -12.98
C SER A 174 17.31 -4.82 -13.91
N ALA A 175 16.80 -6.00 -14.24
CA ALA A 175 15.61 -6.17 -15.05
C ALA A 175 14.36 -5.50 -14.49
N ILE A 176 14.30 -5.29 -13.15
CA ILE A 176 13.14 -4.63 -12.52
C ILE A 176 13.00 -3.15 -12.87
N LEU A 177 14.09 -2.50 -13.27
CA LEU A 177 14.11 -1.07 -13.58
C LEU A 177 13.22 -0.72 -14.79
N LYS A 178 12.98 -1.67 -15.71
CA LYS A 178 12.08 -1.46 -16.85
C LYS A 178 10.60 -1.31 -16.44
N TYR A 179 10.26 -1.68 -15.21
CA TYR A 179 8.90 -1.60 -14.67
C TYR A 179 8.62 -0.31 -13.87
N GLU A 180 9.25 0.79 -14.24
CA GLU A 180 8.97 2.10 -13.63
C GLU A 180 7.47 2.43 -13.74
N LYS A 181 6.89 2.23 -14.94
CA LYS A 181 5.45 2.40 -15.21
C LYS A 181 4.84 1.06 -15.60
N VAL A 182 4.00 0.54 -14.74
CA VAL A 182 3.25 -0.70 -14.98
C VAL A 182 1.86 -0.36 -15.50
N ILE A 183 1.52 -0.88 -16.69
CA ILE A 183 0.21 -0.67 -17.32
C ILE A 183 -0.46 -2.03 -17.46
N PRO A 184 -1.55 -2.31 -16.70
CA PRO A 184 -2.33 -3.53 -16.87
C PRO A 184 -2.77 -3.71 -18.33
N GLY A 185 -2.68 -4.94 -18.83
CA GLY A 185 -2.99 -5.28 -20.23
C GLY A 185 -1.89 -5.02 -21.27
N LYS A 186 -0.86 -4.22 -20.94
CA LYS A 186 0.34 -4.03 -21.78
C LYS A 186 1.59 -4.69 -21.19
N THR A 187 1.63 -4.84 -19.87
CA THR A 187 2.75 -5.49 -19.18
C THR A 187 2.47 -6.98 -19.04
N ASP A 188 3.42 -7.81 -19.46
CA ASP A 188 3.37 -9.27 -19.20
C ASP A 188 3.60 -9.54 -17.72
N LEU A 189 2.56 -9.98 -17.03
CA LEU A 189 2.59 -10.24 -15.59
C LEU A 189 3.57 -11.37 -15.23
N TRP A 190 3.61 -12.44 -16.03
CA TRP A 190 4.52 -13.57 -15.76
C TRP A 190 5.99 -13.14 -15.90
N LEU A 191 6.30 -12.43 -16.99
CA LEU A 191 7.64 -11.89 -17.20
C LEU A 191 8.04 -10.93 -16.07
N MET A 192 7.14 -10.08 -15.62
CA MET A 192 7.37 -9.17 -14.51
C MET A 192 7.64 -9.93 -13.21
N ILE A 193 6.84 -10.94 -12.88
CA ILE A 193 7.06 -11.79 -11.70
C ILE A 193 8.45 -12.42 -11.74
N ARG A 194 8.82 -13.01 -12.89
CA ARG A 194 10.12 -13.65 -13.09
C ARG A 194 11.29 -12.67 -12.93
N ASP A 195 11.16 -11.48 -13.51
CA ASP A 195 12.21 -10.46 -13.44
C ASP A 195 12.40 -9.90 -12.02
N PHE A 196 11.33 -9.83 -11.23
CA PHE A 196 11.42 -9.37 -9.84
C PHE A 196 11.96 -10.44 -8.90
N LEU A 197 11.44 -11.67 -9.01
CA LEU A 197 11.77 -12.73 -8.06
C LEU A 197 13.11 -13.39 -8.37
N ASP A 198 13.56 -13.35 -9.65
CA ASP A 198 14.89 -13.82 -10.04
C ASP A 198 15.20 -15.23 -9.51
N PHE A 199 14.31 -16.16 -9.89
CA PHE A 199 14.25 -17.52 -9.33
C PHE A 199 15.56 -18.31 -9.41
N ASP A 200 16.41 -18.01 -10.41
CA ASP A 200 17.66 -18.71 -10.64
C ASP A 200 18.74 -18.38 -9.57
N HIS A 201 18.51 -17.33 -8.79
CA HIS A 201 19.41 -16.86 -7.72
C HIS A 201 18.78 -17.00 -6.33
N GLU A 202 17.77 -17.87 -6.18
CA GLU A 202 17.14 -18.16 -4.90
C GLU A 202 17.37 -19.62 -4.50
N ASP A 203 17.55 -19.84 -3.20
CA ASP A 203 17.83 -21.19 -2.67
C ASP A 203 16.56 -22.04 -2.50
N GLU A 204 15.37 -21.43 -2.53
CA GLU A 204 14.10 -22.10 -2.36
C GLU A 204 13.71 -22.93 -3.60
N VAL A 205 12.85 -23.92 -3.35
CA VAL A 205 12.35 -24.79 -4.41
C VAL A 205 11.11 -24.21 -5.04
N PHE A 206 11.19 -23.98 -6.36
CA PHE A 206 10.07 -23.47 -7.16
C PHE A 206 9.58 -24.55 -8.14
N TYR A 207 8.27 -24.69 -8.25
CA TYR A 207 7.60 -25.56 -9.19
C TYR A 207 6.83 -24.73 -10.21
N PHE A 208 7.24 -24.83 -11.48
CA PHE A 208 6.62 -24.13 -12.62
C PHE A 208 5.83 -25.09 -13.52
N ASP A 209 6.25 -26.34 -13.57
CA ASP A 209 5.60 -27.40 -14.33
C ASP A 209 4.85 -28.34 -13.38
N PHE A 210 3.54 -28.19 -13.35
CA PHE A 210 2.66 -28.98 -12.49
C PHE A 210 2.35 -30.37 -13.05
N ILE A 211 2.77 -30.68 -14.31
CA ILE A 211 2.62 -31.99 -14.90
C ILE A 211 3.69 -32.92 -14.35
N THR A 212 4.92 -32.46 -14.25
CA THR A 212 6.07 -33.23 -13.74
C THR A 212 6.21 -33.17 -12.22
N MET A 213 5.55 -32.23 -11.57
CA MET A 213 5.52 -32.11 -10.13
C MET A 213 4.90 -33.33 -9.47
N LYS A 214 5.52 -33.88 -8.41
CA LYS A 214 4.98 -35.02 -7.67
C LYS A 214 3.54 -34.74 -7.22
N PRO A 215 2.56 -35.60 -7.53
CA PRO A 215 1.14 -35.33 -7.23
C PRO A 215 0.85 -35.03 -5.75
N GLU A 216 1.61 -35.64 -4.84
CA GLU A 216 1.48 -35.43 -3.40
C GLU A 216 1.83 -33.99 -3.00
N LEU A 217 2.88 -33.39 -3.60
CA LEU A 217 3.28 -32.02 -3.30
C LEU A 217 2.24 -31.02 -3.79
N LEU A 218 1.75 -31.22 -5.01
CA LEU A 218 0.67 -30.39 -5.55
C LEU A 218 -0.60 -30.51 -4.70
N ALA A 219 -0.97 -31.75 -4.33
CA ALA A 219 -2.13 -31.97 -3.46
C ALA A 219 -1.98 -31.33 -2.08
N ASN A 220 -0.77 -31.35 -1.52
CA ASN A 220 -0.48 -30.67 -0.24
C ASN A 220 -0.63 -29.15 -0.36
N ALA A 221 -0.05 -28.54 -1.40
CA ALA A 221 -0.19 -27.10 -1.64
C ALA A 221 -1.67 -26.70 -1.81
N CYS A 222 -2.43 -27.45 -2.63
CA CYS A 222 -3.86 -27.20 -2.85
C CYS A 222 -4.70 -27.34 -1.58
N LYS A 223 -4.41 -28.34 -0.73
CA LYS A 223 -5.12 -28.55 0.54
C LYS A 223 -4.72 -27.55 1.60
N SER A 224 -3.49 -27.03 1.53
CA SER A 224 -2.93 -26.15 2.57
C SER A 224 -3.22 -24.67 2.31
N PHE A 225 -2.83 -24.13 1.16
CA PHE A 225 -2.89 -22.69 0.91
C PHE A 225 -3.32 -22.27 -0.50
N LEU A 226 -3.11 -23.10 -1.51
CA LEU A 226 -3.40 -22.74 -2.90
C LEU A 226 -4.86 -23.02 -3.25
N SER A 227 -5.75 -22.08 -2.95
CA SER A 227 -7.17 -22.16 -3.26
C SER A 227 -7.53 -21.36 -4.53
N ALA A 228 -6.74 -21.52 -5.60
CA ALA A 228 -6.96 -20.84 -6.87
C ALA A 228 -8.30 -21.23 -7.51
N GLU A 229 -8.96 -20.27 -8.15
CA GLU A 229 -10.21 -20.50 -8.87
C GLU A 229 -9.96 -21.27 -10.17
N ARG A 230 -11.00 -21.94 -10.72
CA ARG A 230 -10.88 -22.80 -11.91
C ARG A 230 -10.32 -22.07 -13.14
N GLN A 231 -10.55 -20.76 -13.25
CA GLN A 231 -10.07 -19.95 -14.39
C GLN A 231 -8.79 -19.16 -14.06
N GLU A 232 -8.19 -19.40 -12.91
CA GLU A 232 -7.02 -18.70 -12.44
C GLU A 232 -5.76 -19.48 -12.80
N ARG A 233 -4.89 -18.88 -13.61
CA ARG A 233 -3.62 -19.48 -14.00
C ARG A 233 -2.63 -19.37 -12.84
N VAL A 234 -2.17 -20.47 -12.32
CA VAL A 234 -1.05 -20.55 -11.37
C VAL A 234 0.25 -20.42 -12.14
N TYR A 235 1.13 -19.52 -11.74
CA TYR A 235 2.42 -19.30 -12.38
C TYR A 235 3.51 -20.20 -11.77
N PHE A 236 3.53 -20.28 -10.45
CA PHE A 236 4.47 -21.14 -9.72
C PHE A 236 3.96 -21.44 -8.32
N ILE A 237 4.57 -22.45 -7.70
CA ILE A 237 4.49 -22.75 -6.27
C ILE A 237 5.90 -22.72 -5.71
N CYS A 238 6.14 -21.97 -4.63
CA CYS A 238 7.37 -21.98 -3.85
C CYS A 238 7.15 -22.80 -2.58
N ASP A 239 8.00 -23.79 -2.35
CA ASP A 239 7.97 -24.60 -1.13
C ASP A 239 8.88 -23.99 -0.07
N LEU A 240 8.29 -23.55 1.05
CA LEU A 240 8.99 -23.04 2.22
C LEU A 240 8.93 -24.00 3.40
N SER A 241 8.42 -25.22 3.18
CA SER A 241 8.28 -26.20 4.24
C SER A 241 9.62 -26.86 4.59
N VAL A 242 9.92 -26.98 5.87
CA VAL A 242 11.14 -27.65 6.38
C VAL A 242 11.27 -29.10 5.89
N LYS A 243 10.12 -29.75 5.60
CA LYS A 243 10.08 -31.16 5.14
C LYS A 243 9.98 -31.29 3.63
N SER A 244 10.14 -30.22 2.86
CA SER A 244 10.01 -30.19 1.39
C SER A 244 8.75 -30.90 0.89
N ASN A 245 7.60 -30.54 1.50
CA ASN A 245 6.31 -31.20 1.25
C ASN A 245 5.18 -30.26 0.81
N CYS A 246 5.49 -29.00 0.49
CA CYS A 246 4.55 -27.97 0.02
C CYS A 246 3.33 -27.72 0.95
N LYS A 247 3.44 -27.97 2.27
CA LYS A 247 2.39 -27.63 3.23
C LYS A 247 2.50 -26.20 3.70
N GLU A 248 3.64 -25.58 3.54
CA GLU A 248 3.97 -24.19 3.82
C GLU A 248 4.68 -23.62 2.60
N GLY A 249 4.40 -22.37 2.26
CA GLY A 249 4.96 -21.74 1.08
C GLY A 249 4.05 -20.67 0.50
N PHE A 250 4.34 -20.29 -0.73
CA PHE A 250 3.49 -19.34 -1.44
C PHE A 250 3.38 -19.67 -2.92
N ALA A 251 2.33 -19.15 -3.53
CA ALA A 251 2.08 -19.25 -4.96
C ALA A 251 1.58 -17.94 -5.49
N MET A 252 1.96 -17.58 -6.70
CA MET A 252 1.41 -16.45 -7.42
C MET A 252 0.64 -16.92 -8.65
N THR A 253 -0.43 -16.23 -8.91
CA THR A 253 -1.37 -16.58 -9.99
C THR A 253 -1.60 -15.37 -10.89
N SER A 254 -2.45 -15.52 -11.89
CA SER A 254 -2.88 -14.40 -12.73
C SER A 254 -3.68 -13.32 -11.99
N LYS A 255 -4.17 -13.62 -10.76
CA LYS A 255 -5.05 -12.72 -10.01
C LYS A 255 -4.52 -12.28 -8.64
N GLY A 256 -3.63 -13.08 -8.01
CA GLY A 256 -3.23 -12.82 -6.63
C GLY A 256 -2.08 -13.68 -6.12
N ILE A 257 -1.79 -13.49 -4.85
CA ILE A 257 -0.83 -14.26 -4.08
C ILE A 257 -1.55 -15.07 -3.01
N TYR A 258 -1.13 -16.32 -2.84
CA TYR A 258 -1.60 -17.30 -1.88
C TYR A 258 -0.41 -17.74 -1.04
N TRP A 259 -0.55 -17.81 0.28
CA TRP A 259 0.57 -18.26 1.12
C TRP A 259 0.12 -18.88 2.44
N LYS A 260 1.04 -19.63 3.01
CA LYS A 260 0.98 -20.08 4.39
C LYS A 260 2.38 -20.11 4.96
N SER A 261 2.65 -19.26 5.91
CA SER A 261 3.86 -19.30 6.73
C SER A 261 3.74 -20.37 7.81
N ALA A 262 4.88 -20.81 8.35
CA ALA A 262 4.92 -21.78 9.43
C ALA A 262 4.06 -21.31 10.62
N PHE A 263 3.27 -22.22 11.18
CA PHE A 263 2.34 -22.00 12.31
C PHE A 263 1.21 -20.98 12.03
N GLU A 264 1.11 -20.43 10.84
CA GLU A 264 0.08 -19.47 10.45
C GLU A 264 -1.07 -20.13 9.68
N LYS A 265 -2.21 -19.43 9.60
CA LYS A 265 -3.33 -19.81 8.75
C LYS A 265 -3.01 -19.44 7.29
N ALA A 266 -3.52 -20.22 6.36
CA ALA A 266 -3.46 -19.88 4.94
C ALA A 266 -4.11 -18.50 4.67
N ARG A 267 -3.51 -17.74 3.78
CA ARG A 267 -3.93 -16.41 3.37
C ARG A 267 -3.94 -16.28 1.86
N LYS A 268 -4.77 -15.39 1.36
CA LYS A 268 -4.77 -14.95 -0.02
C LYS A 268 -5.07 -13.47 -0.13
N VAL A 269 -4.46 -12.81 -1.08
CA VAL A 269 -4.76 -11.41 -1.42
C VAL A 269 -4.75 -11.28 -2.94
N MET A 270 -5.84 -10.77 -3.51
CA MET A 270 -5.88 -10.44 -4.93
C MET A 270 -5.09 -9.17 -5.17
N TYR A 271 -4.40 -9.04 -6.30
CA TYR A 271 -3.59 -7.86 -6.60
C TYR A 271 -4.39 -6.56 -6.58
N LYS A 272 -5.64 -6.59 -7.03
CA LYS A 272 -6.57 -5.46 -6.97
C LYS A 272 -6.92 -5.02 -5.54
N ASP A 273 -6.82 -5.93 -4.58
CA ASP A 273 -7.20 -5.73 -3.18
C ASP A 273 -5.99 -5.48 -2.27
N ILE A 274 -4.79 -5.33 -2.84
CA ILE A 274 -3.59 -4.98 -2.08
C ILE A 274 -3.73 -3.54 -1.58
N GLY A 275 -3.89 -3.37 -0.28
CA GLY A 275 -3.94 -2.08 0.41
C GLY A 275 -2.57 -1.69 0.96
N THR A 276 -2.05 -2.45 1.92
CA THR A 276 -0.81 -2.16 2.61
C THR A 276 0.21 -3.28 2.46
N ILE A 277 1.46 -2.90 2.19
CA ILE A 277 2.61 -3.79 2.18
C ILE A 277 3.69 -3.12 3.01
N GLN A 278 4.15 -3.81 4.05
CA GLN A 278 5.18 -3.29 4.94
C GLN A 278 6.27 -4.35 5.08
N LYS A 279 7.51 -3.98 4.72
CA LYS A 279 8.69 -4.80 4.99
C LYS A 279 9.16 -4.48 6.42
N GLN A 280 9.33 -5.52 7.18
CA GLN A 280 10.10 -5.50 8.43
C GLN A 280 11.50 -6.05 8.12
N LYS A 281 12.35 -6.15 9.14
CA LYS A 281 13.71 -6.66 8.93
C LYS A 281 13.69 -8.02 8.21
N ASP A 282 13.00 -9.01 8.76
CA ASP A 282 13.08 -10.41 8.34
C ASP A 282 11.76 -10.94 7.74
N TRP A 283 10.71 -10.14 7.62
CA TRP A 283 9.38 -10.55 7.18
C TRP A 283 8.58 -9.42 6.55
N LEU A 284 7.42 -9.75 5.99
CA LEU A 284 6.47 -8.80 5.41
C LEU A 284 5.12 -8.86 6.12
N THR A 285 4.36 -7.75 6.04
CA THR A 285 2.92 -7.81 6.17
C THR A 285 2.26 -7.41 4.85
N ILE A 286 1.28 -8.20 4.45
CA ILE A 286 0.43 -7.95 3.27
C ILE A 286 -0.99 -7.78 3.79
N ASN A 287 -1.55 -6.58 3.70
CA ASN A 287 -2.82 -6.21 4.32
C ASN A 287 -2.89 -6.59 5.82
N GLY A 288 -1.79 -6.38 6.55
CA GLY A 288 -1.68 -6.72 7.96
C GLY A 288 -1.47 -8.21 8.27
N HIS A 289 -1.41 -9.08 7.27
CA HIS A 289 -1.15 -10.52 7.44
C HIS A 289 0.33 -10.83 7.28
N PHE A 290 0.85 -11.61 8.20
CA PHE A 290 2.25 -12.04 8.23
C PHE A 290 2.60 -12.91 7.02
N PHE A 291 3.74 -12.63 6.42
CA PHE A 291 4.40 -13.42 5.38
C PHE A 291 5.90 -13.46 5.65
N THR A 292 6.52 -14.60 5.50
CA THR A 292 7.97 -14.75 5.56
C THR A 292 8.46 -15.82 4.58
N ALA A 293 9.58 -15.51 3.94
CA ALA A 293 10.46 -16.38 3.20
C ALA A 293 11.91 -16.05 3.63
N ASN A 294 12.91 -16.22 2.77
CA ASN A 294 14.23 -15.66 3.04
C ASN A 294 14.24 -14.12 2.81
N ASP A 295 15.32 -13.46 3.23
CA ASP A 295 15.43 -12.00 3.17
C ASP A 295 15.41 -11.48 1.73
N SER A 296 16.02 -12.21 0.79
CA SER A 296 16.04 -11.88 -0.64
C SER A 296 14.63 -11.90 -1.22
N LEU A 297 13.92 -13.01 -1.06
CA LEU A 297 12.54 -13.14 -1.53
C LEU A 297 11.59 -12.16 -0.84
N ASN A 298 11.77 -11.90 0.45
CA ASN A 298 10.98 -10.90 1.17
C ASN A 298 11.14 -9.52 0.53
N LEU A 299 12.37 -9.08 0.22
CA LEU A 299 12.61 -7.80 -0.41
C LEU A 299 12.07 -7.75 -1.84
N LYS A 300 12.39 -8.74 -2.67
CA LYS A 300 11.96 -8.85 -4.07
C LYS A 300 10.43 -8.89 -4.17
N LEU A 301 9.79 -9.69 -3.32
CA LEU A 301 8.32 -9.79 -3.27
C LEU A 301 7.67 -8.48 -2.79
N CYS A 302 8.24 -7.82 -1.79
CA CYS A 302 7.74 -6.51 -1.34
C CYS A 302 7.72 -5.50 -2.49
N LYS A 303 8.81 -5.42 -3.27
CA LYS A 303 8.89 -4.52 -4.43
C LYS A 303 7.90 -4.90 -5.53
N LEU A 304 7.80 -6.18 -5.85
CA LEU A 304 6.85 -6.70 -6.84
C LEU A 304 5.40 -6.38 -6.45
N LEU A 305 5.00 -6.69 -5.22
CA LEU A 305 3.63 -6.46 -4.76
C LEU A 305 3.26 -4.97 -4.72
N LYS A 306 4.20 -4.08 -4.40
CA LYS A 306 4.01 -2.62 -4.51
C LYS A 306 3.65 -2.20 -5.95
N LYS A 307 4.29 -2.81 -6.96
CA LYS A 307 4.00 -2.56 -8.39
C LYS A 307 2.67 -3.19 -8.84
N LEU A 308 2.27 -4.31 -8.22
CA LEU A 308 1.01 -5.00 -8.53
C LEU A 308 -0.21 -4.43 -7.78
N ARG A 309 -0.03 -3.43 -6.93
CA ARG A 309 -1.15 -2.80 -6.23
C ARG A 309 -2.18 -2.25 -7.22
N GLY A 310 -3.43 -2.69 -7.09
CA GLY A 310 -4.51 -2.29 -7.98
C GLY A 310 -4.46 -2.94 -9.37
N TRP A 311 -3.58 -3.94 -9.58
CA TRP A 311 -3.54 -4.69 -10.82
C TRP A 311 -4.86 -5.41 -11.06
N GLN A 312 -5.46 -5.15 -12.22
CA GLN A 312 -6.61 -5.89 -12.71
C GLN A 312 -6.20 -6.58 -14.02
N THR A 313 -6.32 -7.89 -14.06
CA THR A 313 -6.23 -8.61 -15.33
C THR A 313 -7.37 -8.11 -16.22
N ALA A 314 -7.03 -7.62 -17.41
CA ALA A 314 -8.06 -7.35 -18.42
C ALA A 314 -8.83 -8.67 -18.63
N GLU A 315 -10.14 -8.65 -18.41
CA GLU A 315 -10.97 -9.79 -18.80
C GLU A 315 -10.74 -10.01 -20.29
N PRO A 316 -10.55 -11.27 -20.74
CA PRO A 316 -10.48 -11.55 -22.15
C PRO A 316 -11.78 -11.02 -22.77
N ILE A 317 -11.65 -10.11 -23.72
CA ILE A 317 -12.79 -9.63 -24.51
C ILE A 317 -13.43 -10.89 -25.07
N ARG A 318 -14.60 -11.25 -24.56
CA ARG A 318 -15.45 -12.25 -25.19
C ARG A 318 -15.85 -11.67 -26.53
N GLU A 319 -15.11 -11.98 -27.58
CA GLU A 319 -15.63 -11.80 -28.94
C GLU A 319 -16.92 -12.60 -29.00
N THR A 320 -18.04 -11.92 -28.85
CA THR A 320 -19.32 -12.43 -29.25
C THR A 320 -19.29 -12.50 -30.79
N VAL A 321 -18.83 -13.64 -31.29
CA VAL A 321 -19.05 -14.00 -32.68
C VAL A 321 -20.58 -14.06 -32.85
N ARG A 322 -21.15 -12.96 -33.32
CA ARG A 322 -22.48 -12.97 -33.87
C ARG A 322 -22.38 -13.78 -35.17
N LEU A 323 -22.73 -15.05 -35.08
CA LEU A 323 -23.14 -15.82 -36.25
C LEU A 323 -24.38 -15.14 -36.80
N SER A 324 -24.19 -14.28 -37.81
CA SER A 324 -25.27 -13.83 -38.68
C SER A 324 -25.73 -15.07 -39.45
N SER A 325 -26.90 -15.55 -39.07
CA SER A 325 -27.68 -16.53 -39.85
C SER A 325 -27.98 -15.94 -41.22
N VAL A 326 -27.49 -16.57 -42.26
CA VAL A 326 -27.97 -16.49 -43.64
C VAL A 326 -29.11 -17.48 -43.80
#